data_3a6c51c5f61416d73e7d6e3c303645c8
#
_entry.id   3a6c51c5f61416d73e7d6e3c303645c8
#
_cell.length_a   1.000
_cell.length_b   1.000
_cell.length_c   1.000
_cell.angle_alpha   90.00
_cell.angle_beta   90.00
_cell.angle_gamma   90.00
#
_symmetry.space_group_name_H-M   'P 1'
#
loop_
_entity.id
_entity.type
_entity.pdbx_description
1 polymer ?
#
loop_
_entity_poly.entity_id
_entity_poly.type
_entity_poly.pdbx_seq_one_letter_code
_entity_poly.pdbx_strand_id
1 'polypeptide(L)'
;MPVDYDAIIIGAGLSGLSLASLLTENSWADRRVLVVDDGRHDVRGRAWAYWTREPTGLSSAASATWETIAVHASGSSAVLPLHPYRYVAISGERLHDHLHTRLGGASNVEFVTVSADAVRDDGDHALVTLDGKTVTARWAFDSRPLSPAPSGPRLGFLGWEIDSDTDAFDPTVATFMDFRGRQPGTVSFCYLLPTTARHALVEIAMFNWRDEGPDLNLALADYLRQVCGLTAWAVVRTEAGSLPLVRPPTGARGGRVVPIGVRGGMLKPSTGFAVERIQRHTAAIAVCLDRYGHPHAIAARHRRHAWLDRVFLEVLRRDPDIVEDVIARLFTRNSAPAVLRFLDEDSNAVQEARLVATLPVSPFLRAALRRTS
;
A
#
# COMPACT_ATOMS: atom_id res chain seq x y z
N MET A 1 -27.60 -23.60 -10.39
CA MET A 1 -26.75 -24.73 -10.82
C MET A 1 -25.61 -24.90 -9.82
N PRO A 2 -25.04 -26.09 -9.64
CA PRO A 2 -23.83 -26.21 -8.83
C PRO A 2 -22.72 -25.36 -9.49
N VAL A 3 -21.95 -24.65 -8.68
CA VAL A 3 -20.79 -23.87 -9.10
C VAL A 3 -19.53 -24.74 -9.11
N ASP A 4 -18.53 -24.40 -9.93
CA ASP A 4 -17.24 -25.09 -9.93
C ASP A 4 -16.44 -24.80 -8.66
N TYR A 5 -16.53 -23.55 -8.15
CA TYR A 5 -15.84 -23.09 -6.94
C TYR A 5 -16.76 -22.24 -6.04
N ASP A 6 -16.50 -22.25 -4.73
CA ASP A 6 -17.16 -21.31 -3.81
C ASP A 6 -16.56 -19.90 -3.94
N ALA A 7 -15.24 -19.82 -4.21
CA ALA A 7 -14.56 -18.57 -4.48
C ALA A 7 -13.49 -18.72 -5.57
N ILE A 8 -13.34 -17.70 -6.44
CA ILE A 8 -12.19 -17.52 -7.32
C ILE A 8 -11.52 -16.21 -6.92
N ILE A 9 -10.22 -16.27 -6.61
CA ILE A 9 -9.37 -15.12 -6.28
C ILE A 9 -8.47 -14.85 -7.47
N ILE A 10 -8.56 -13.64 -8.05
CA ILE A 10 -7.83 -13.27 -9.25
C ILE A 10 -6.71 -12.32 -8.85
N GLY A 11 -5.47 -12.79 -9.01
CA GLY A 11 -4.22 -12.17 -8.60
C GLY A 11 -3.67 -12.76 -7.29
N ALA A 12 -2.46 -13.33 -7.35
CA ALA A 12 -1.70 -13.86 -6.21
C ALA A 12 -0.75 -12.82 -5.58
N GLY A 13 -1.16 -11.54 -5.59
CA GLY A 13 -0.49 -10.48 -4.85
C GLY A 13 -0.88 -10.46 -3.37
N LEU A 14 -0.42 -9.42 -2.63
CA LEU A 14 -0.68 -9.27 -1.20
C LEU A 14 -2.15 -9.48 -0.81
N SER A 15 -3.10 -8.87 -1.54
CA SER A 15 -4.51 -8.97 -1.18
C SER A 15 -5.12 -10.34 -1.49
N GLY A 16 -4.75 -10.95 -2.62
CA GLY A 16 -5.26 -12.26 -3.02
C GLY A 16 -4.74 -13.37 -2.11
N LEU A 17 -3.44 -13.42 -1.87
CA LEU A 17 -2.83 -14.41 -0.98
C LEU A 17 -3.28 -14.25 0.47
N SER A 18 -3.41 -13.00 0.96
CA SER A 18 -3.94 -12.74 2.31
C SER A 18 -5.39 -13.23 2.44
N LEU A 19 -6.24 -12.98 1.45
CA LEU A 19 -7.61 -13.48 1.48
C LEU A 19 -7.63 -15.01 1.38
N ALA A 20 -6.89 -15.60 0.45
CA ALA A 20 -6.80 -17.05 0.31
C ALA A 20 -6.42 -17.73 1.63
N SER A 21 -5.39 -17.20 2.33
CA SER A 21 -4.95 -17.74 3.61
C SER A 21 -6.01 -17.68 4.72
N LEU A 22 -6.91 -16.69 4.69
CA LEU A 22 -8.01 -16.58 5.64
C LEU A 22 -9.18 -17.51 5.29
N LEU A 23 -9.31 -17.92 4.03
CA LEU A 23 -10.33 -18.86 3.57
C LEU A 23 -9.92 -20.34 3.74
N THR A 24 -8.80 -20.63 4.40
CA THR A 24 -8.42 -22.00 4.78
C THR A 24 -8.96 -22.43 6.14
N GLU A 25 -9.63 -21.51 6.84
CA GLU A 25 -10.05 -21.68 8.22
C GLU A 25 -11.58 -21.54 8.37
N ASN A 26 -12.11 -21.96 9.51
CA ASN A 26 -13.52 -21.83 9.90
C ASN A 26 -14.48 -22.51 8.91
N SER A 27 -15.61 -21.89 8.64
CA SER A 27 -16.64 -22.39 7.72
C SER A 27 -16.20 -22.48 6.25
N TRP A 28 -15.00 -22.01 5.94
CA TRP A 28 -14.42 -22.03 4.58
C TRP A 28 -13.41 -23.16 4.36
N ALA A 29 -13.00 -23.90 5.40
CA ALA A 29 -12.05 -24.99 5.28
C ALA A 29 -12.48 -26.11 4.30
N ASP A 30 -13.79 -26.34 4.18
CA ASP A 30 -14.36 -27.32 3.26
C ASP A 30 -14.87 -26.72 1.94
N ARG A 31 -14.63 -25.41 1.69
CA ARG A 31 -15.08 -24.70 0.49
C ARG A 31 -14.00 -24.68 -0.56
N ARG A 32 -14.36 -24.91 -1.82
CA ARG A 32 -13.40 -24.92 -2.94
C ARG A 32 -13.01 -23.48 -3.32
N VAL A 33 -11.75 -23.16 -3.18
CA VAL A 33 -11.15 -21.86 -3.52
C VAL A 33 -10.13 -22.03 -4.65
N LEU A 34 -10.29 -21.28 -5.73
CA LEU A 34 -9.31 -21.22 -6.82
C LEU A 34 -8.57 -19.88 -6.75
N VAL A 35 -7.25 -19.91 -6.73
CA VAL A 35 -6.38 -18.73 -6.90
C VAL A 35 -5.81 -18.74 -8.31
N VAL A 36 -6.07 -17.67 -9.06
CA VAL A 36 -5.65 -17.50 -10.45
C VAL A 36 -4.68 -16.35 -10.55
N ASP A 37 -3.50 -16.58 -11.12
CA ASP A 37 -2.51 -15.52 -11.37
C ASP A 37 -1.83 -15.74 -12.73
N ASP A 38 -1.51 -14.66 -13.43
CA ASP A 38 -0.88 -14.76 -14.76
C ASP A 38 0.66 -14.90 -14.69
N GLY A 39 1.23 -14.86 -13.50
CA GLY A 39 2.67 -15.00 -13.27
C GLY A 39 3.52 -13.81 -13.72
N ARG A 40 2.90 -12.73 -14.22
CA ARG A 40 3.63 -11.56 -14.76
C ARG A 40 4.19 -10.64 -13.67
N HIS A 41 3.64 -10.71 -12.47
CA HIS A 41 3.96 -9.81 -11.38
C HIS A 41 4.40 -10.61 -10.16
N ASP A 42 5.67 -11.05 -10.16
CA ASP A 42 6.21 -11.80 -9.01
C ASP A 42 6.27 -10.90 -7.76
N VAL A 43 5.57 -11.33 -6.71
CA VAL A 43 5.57 -10.63 -5.43
C VAL A 43 6.96 -10.66 -4.77
N ARG A 44 7.81 -11.67 -5.07
CA ARG A 44 9.14 -11.82 -4.49
C ARG A 44 10.06 -10.64 -4.80
N GLY A 45 9.90 -10.02 -5.98
CA GLY A 45 10.66 -8.83 -6.37
C GLY A 45 10.19 -7.53 -5.71
N ARG A 46 9.26 -7.58 -4.75
CA ARG A 46 8.68 -6.40 -4.09
C ARG A 46 9.12 -6.30 -2.64
N ALA A 47 8.95 -5.09 -2.08
CA ALA A 47 8.98 -4.87 -0.64
C ALA A 47 7.73 -4.09 -0.22
N TRP A 48 7.34 -4.24 1.01
CA TRP A 48 6.27 -3.49 1.63
C TRP A 48 6.75 -2.93 2.94
N ALA A 49 6.46 -1.65 3.18
CA ALA A 49 6.63 -1.03 4.48
C ALA A 49 5.30 -0.43 4.94
N TYR A 50 4.98 -0.61 6.21
CA TYR A 50 3.74 -0.13 6.80
C TYR A 50 3.90 0.05 8.31
N TRP A 51 2.98 0.78 8.92
CA TRP A 51 2.91 0.86 10.38
C TRP A 51 1.71 0.08 10.89
N THR A 52 1.84 -0.46 12.08
CA THR A 52 0.75 -1.17 12.75
C THR A 52 0.84 -0.98 14.26
N ARG A 53 -0.30 -1.04 14.96
CA ARG A 53 -0.34 -1.02 16.44
C ARG A 53 -0.29 -2.41 17.04
N GLU A 54 -0.82 -3.37 16.34
CA GLU A 54 -0.97 -4.75 16.79
C GLU A 54 -0.30 -5.71 15.82
N PRO A 55 0.16 -6.87 16.29
CA PRO A 55 0.61 -7.90 15.39
C PRO A 55 -0.49 -8.25 14.39
N THR A 56 -0.13 -8.21 13.12
CA THR A 56 -1.00 -8.68 12.02
C THR A 56 -0.67 -10.12 11.67
N GLY A 57 -1.49 -10.75 10.82
CA GLY A 57 -1.16 -12.05 10.24
C GLY A 57 0.15 -12.10 9.46
N LEU A 58 0.74 -10.93 9.16
CA LEU A 58 2.03 -10.78 8.46
C LEU A 58 3.21 -10.51 9.40
N SER A 59 3.01 -10.36 10.71
CA SER A 59 4.07 -9.95 11.65
C SER A 59 5.24 -10.93 11.70
N SER A 60 4.99 -12.22 11.54
CA SER A 60 6.03 -13.26 11.49
C SER A 60 6.85 -13.25 10.19
N ALA A 61 6.34 -12.57 9.15
CA ALA A 61 7.06 -12.37 7.88
C ALA A 61 7.92 -11.10 7.87
N ALA A 62 7.90 -10.29 8.93
CA ALA A 62 8.67 -9.04 9.00
C ALA A 62 10.16 -9.28 8.72
N SER A 63 10.74 -8.49 7.82
CA SER A 63 12.19 -8.44 7.55
C SER A 63 12.87 -7.54 8.57
N ALA A 64 12.22 -6.43 8.94
CA ALA A 64 12.67 -5.51 9.95
C ALA A 64 11.48 -4.83 10.63
N THR A 65 11.71 -4.34 11.86
CA THR A 65 10.71 -3.60 12.64
C THR A 65 11.39 -2.50 13.43
N TRP A 66 10.82 -1.28 13.37
CA TRP A 66 11.35 -0.12 14.08
C TRP A 66 10.30 0.47 15.02
N GLU A 67 10.74 0.86 16.20
CA GLU A 67 9.94 1.59 17.20
C GLU A 67 10.15 3.11 17.10
N THR A 68 11.07 3.52 16.21
CA THR A 68 11.46 4.91 16.01
C THR A 68 11.59 5.21 14.53
N ILE A 69 11.09 6.37 14.11
CA ILE A 69 11.29 6.89 12.74
C ILE A 69 12.01 8.23 12.78
N ALA A 70 12.73 8.51 11.68
CA ALA A 70 13.26 9.84 11.38
C ALA A 70 12.45 10.50 10.26
N VAL A 71 12.27 11.81 10.36
CA VAL A 71 11.70 12.67 9.31
C VAL A 71 12.62 13.86 9.13
N HIS A 72 13.03 14.12 7.87
CA HIS A 72 13.92 15.24 7.51
C HIS A 72 13.20 16.14 6.50
N ALA A 73 12.83 17.34 6.91
CA ALA A 73 12.07 18.27 6.07
C ALA A 73 12.32 19.74 6.48
N SER A 74 12.37 20.66 5.52
CA SER A 74 12.51 22.11 5.73
C SER A 74 13.68 22.50 6.65
N GLY A 75 14.84 21.87 6.45
CA GLY A 75 16.03 22.11 7.27
C GLY A 75 15.95 21.58 8.70
N SER A 76 14.90 20.86 9.07
CA SER A 76 14.71 20.22 10.36
C SER A 76 14.83 18.70 10.27
N SER A 77 15.27 18.10 11.38
CA SER A 77 15.31 16.64 11.55
C SER A 77 14.61 16.28 12.86
N ALA A 78 13.67 15.35 12.80
CA ALA A 78 12.97 14.85 13.97
C ALA A 78 13.11 13.32 14.06
N VAL A 79 13.55 12.83 15.20
CA VAL A 79 13.55 11.41 15.55
C VAL A 79 12.40 11.16 16.53
N LEU A 80 11.48 10.30 16.16
CA LEU A 80 10.16 10.23 16.78
C LEU A 80 9.84 8.80 17.23
N PRO A 81 9.51 8.58 18.51
CA PRO A 81 9.03 7.29 18.99
C PRO A 81 7.62 7.03 18.43
N LEU A 82 7.37 5.77 18.09
CA LEU A 82 6.11 5.34 17.46
C LEU A 82 5.09 4.77 18.45
N HIS A 83 5.50 4.38 19.66
CA HIS A 83 4.61 3.68 20.59
C HIS A 83 3.19 4.30 20.64
N PRO A 84 2.12 3.52 20.49
CA PRO A 84 2.03 2.05 20.41
C PRO A 84 2.21 1.45 19.00
N TYR A 85 2.56 2.26 18.00
CA TYR A 85 2.83 1.78 16.65
C TYR A 85 4.24 1.21 16.52
N ARG A 86 4.42 0.42 15.48
CA ARG A 86 5.71 0.00 14.93
C ARG A 86 5.71 0.23 13.44
N TYR A 87 6.85 0.55 12.87
CA TYR A 87 7.05 0.56 11.42
C TYR A 87 7.67 -0.76 11.02
N VAL A 88 7.12 -1.43 10.01
CA VAL A 88 7.45 -2.82 9.65
C VAL A 88 7.79 -2.86 8.17
N ALA A 89 8.88 -3.52 7.81
CA ALA A 89 9.20 -3.89 6.43
C ALA A 89 9.09 -5.40 6.23
N ILE A 90 8.59 -5.79 5.07
CA ILE A 90 8.48 -7.19 4.64
C ILE A 90 9.03 -7.29 3.22
N SER A 91 10.03 -8.14 2.99
CA SER A 91 10.46 -8.49 1.63
C SER A 91 9.42 -9.39 0.96
N GLY A 92 9.35 -9.31 -0.37
CA GLY A 92 8.41 -10.11 -1.14
C GLY A 92 8.65 -11.62 -1.01
N GLU A 93 9.89 -12.04 -0.86
CA GLU A 93 10.25 -13.44 -0.59
C GLU A 93 9.63 -13.91 0.73
N ARG A 94 9.88 -13.17 1.82
CA ARG A 94 9.33 -13.53 3.13
C ARG A 94 7.80 -13.52 3.16
N LEU A 95 7.19 -12.55 2.49
CA LEU A 95 5.74 -12.51 2.35
C LEU A 95 5.21 -13.73 1.60
N HIS A 96 5.81 -14.04 0.46
CA HIS A 96 5.47 -15.19 -0.35
C HIS A 96 5.57 -16.49 0.46
N ASP A 97 6.73 -16.72 1.06
CA ASP A 97 7.00 -17.97 1.81
C ASP A 97 6.07 -18.12 3.02
N HIS A 98 5.80 -17.00 3.74
CA HIS A 98 4.87 -17.01 4.86
C HIS A 98 3.45 -17.40 4.43
N LEU A 99 2.93 -16.78 3.37
CA LEU A 99 1.58 -17.03 2.89
C LEU A 99 1.46 -18.40 2.24
N HIS A 100 2.46 -18.83 1.46
CA HIS A 100 2.47 -20.17 0.87
C HIS A 100 2.63 -21.28 1.91
N THR A 101 3.40 -21.06 2.98
CA THR A 101 3.46 -22.04 4.09
C THR A 101 2.09 -22.23 4.73
N ARG A 102 1.34 -21.16 4.95
CA ARG A 102 -0.03 -21.24 5.48
C ARG A 102 -0.98 -21.94 4.52
N LEU A 103 -0.80 -21.75 3.21
CA LEU A 103 -1.64 -22.33 2.15
C LEU A 103 -1.23 -23.78 1.79
N GLY A 104 0.03 -24.17 2.01
CA GLY A 104 0.57 -25.47 1.57
C GLY A 104 -0.03 -26.69 2.27
N GLY A 105 -0.70 -26.50 3.42
CA GLY A 105 -1.46 -27.55 4.11
C GLY A 105 -2.96 -27.55 3.80
N ALA A 106 -3.44 -26.60 3.01
CA ALA A 106 -4.86 -26.38 2.76
C ALA A 106 -5.33 -27.18 1.52
N SER A 107 -6.06 -28.25 1.73
CA SER A 107 -6.62 -29.10 0.67
C SER A 107 -7.75 -28.42 -0.13
N ASN A 108 -8.26 -27.31 0.38
CA ASN A 108 -9.41 -26.60 -0.22
C ASN A 108 -8.99 -25.47 -1.18
N VAL A 109 -7.68 -25.14 -1.29
CA VAL A 109 -7.16 -24.07 -2.14
C VAL A 109 -6.36 -24.64 -3.29
N GLU A 110 -6.78 -24.33 -4.51
CA GLU A 110 -6.11 -24.70 -5.76
C GLU A 110 -5.44 -23.45 -6.37
N PHE A 111 -4.23 -23.60 -6.92
CA PHE A 111 -3.51 -22.53 -7.61
C PHE A 111 -3.37 -22.87 -9.08
N VAL A 112 -3.69 -21.90 -9.96
CA VAL A 112 -3.52 -22.03 -11.41
C VAL A 112 -2.82 -20.78 -11.94
N THR A 113 -1.72 -21.03 -12.69
CA THR A 113 -1.01 -19.95 -13.40
C THR A 113 -1.60 -19.78 -14.79
N VAL A 114 -2.55 -18.85 -14.91
CA VAL A 114 -3.26 -18.55 -16.16
C VAL A 114 -3.83 -17.13 -16.11
N SER A 115 -3.99 -16.50 -17.27
CA SER A 115 -4.63 -15.18 -17.34
C SER A 115 -6.15 -15.31 -17.20
N ALA A 116 -6.75 -14.43 -16.38
CA ALA A 116 -8.19 -14.27 -16.37
C ALA A 116 -8.62 -13.27 -17.45
N ASP A 117 -9.14 -13.77 -18.59
CA ASP A 117 -9.50 -12.98 -19.76
C ASP A 117 -10.70 -12.07 -19.50
N ALA A 118 -11.72 -12.62 -18.83
CA ALA A 118 -12.93 -11.89 -18.46
C ALA A 118 -13.42 -12.29 -17.08
N VAL A 119 -14.01 -11.33 -16.39
CA VAL A 119 -14.69 -11.55 -15.11
C VAL A 119 -16.03 -10.82 -15.16
N ARG A 120 -17.10 -11.55 -14.98
CA ARG A 120 -18.49 -11.05 -15.11
C ARG A 120 -19.33 -11.50 -13.93
N ASP A 121 -20.36 -10.75 -13.67
CA ASP A 121 -21.41 -11.03 -12.71
C ASP A 121 -22.70 -11.30 -13.51
N ASP A 122 -23.33 -12.45 -13.34
CA ASP A 122 -24.62 -12.77 -13.98
C ASP A 122 -25.82 -12.61 -13.03
N GLY A 123 -25.55 -12.11 -11.78
CA GLY A 123 -26.52 -11.92 -10.72
C GLY A 123 -26.54 -13.09 -9.73
N ASP A 124 -26.47 -14.31 -10.18
CA ASP A 124 -26.45 -15.52 -9.34
C ASP A 124 -25.03 -15.98 -9.03
N HIS A 125 -24.11 -15.85 -9.99
CA HIS A 125 -22.75 -16.35 -9.91
C HIS A 125 -21.73 -15.35 -10.50
N ALA A 126 -20.47 -15.53 -10.14
CA ALA A 126 -19.35 -14.94 -10.84
C ALA A 126 -18.90 -15.88 -11.97
N LEU A 127 -18.70 -15.34 -13.17
CA LEU A 127 -18.19 -16.03 -14.34
C LEU A 127 -16.77 -15.54 -14.63
N VAL A 128 -15.82 -16.45 -14.60
CA VAL A 128 -14.40 -16.14 -14.86
C VAL A 128 -13.94 -16.94 -16.08
N THR A 129 -13.47 -16.26 -17.11
CA THR A 129 -12.93 -16.91 -18.30
C THR A 129 -11.42 -17.07 -18.14
N LEU A 130 -10.93 -18.31 -18.23
CA LEU A 130 -9.54 -18.73 -18.10
C LEU A 130 -9.17 -19.49 -19.38
N ASP A 131 -8.23 -18.99 -20.19
CA ASP A 131 -7.83 -19.61 -21.48
C ASP A 131 -9.05 -20.00 -22.35
N GLY A 132 -10.00 -19.08 -22.47
CA GLY A 132 -11.21 -19.28 -23.27
C GLY A 132 -12.27 -20.21 -22.64
N LYS A 133 -12.01 -20.81 -21.48
CA LYS A 133 -12.99 -21.63 -20.74
C LYS A 133 -13.61 -20.81 -19.61
N THR A 134 -14.93 -20.82 -19.50
CA THR A 134 -15.63 -20.16 -18.40
C THR A 134 -15.78 -21.11 -17.22
N VAL A 135 -15.34 -20.63 -16.06
CA VAL A 135 -15.47 -21.28 -14.76
C VAL A 135 -16.41 -20.46 -13.90
N THR A 136 -17.28 -21.13 -13.14
CA THR A 136 -18.32 -20.50 -12.32
C THR A 136 -17.93 -20.51 -10.84
N ALA A 137 -18.22 -19.39 -10.16
CA ALA A 137 -18.00 -19.32 -8.70
C ALA A 137 -19.16 -18.61 -8.01
N ARG A 138 -19.36 -18.91 -6.73
CA ARG A 138 -20.27 -18.15 -5.89
C ARG A 138 -19.80 -16.70 -5.72
N TRP A 139 -18.48 -16.51 -5.59
CA TRP A 139 -17.83 -15.21 -5.46
C TRP A 139 -16.54 -15.16 -6.29
N ALA A 140 -16.28 -14.04 -6.94
CA ALA A 140 -14.96 -13.74 -7.52
C ALA A 140 -14.37 -12.51 -6.82
N PHE A 141 -13.11 -12.62 -6.35
CA PHE A 141 -12.36 -11.53 -5.72
C PHE A 141 -11.30 -11.06 -6.69
N ASP A 142 -11.49 -9.87 -7.28
CA ASP A 142 -10.66 -9.36 -8.36
C ASP A 142 -9.65 -8.32 -7.85
N SER A 143 -8.35 -8.64 -7.90
CA SER A 143 -7.27 -7.74 -7.53
C SER A 143 -6.46 -7.21 -8.72
N ARG A 144 -6.85 -7.56 -9.95
CA ARG A 144 -6.12 -7.13 -11.17
C ARG A 144 -6.03 -5.62 -11.28
N PRO A 145 -4.97 -5.09 -11.88
CA PRO A 145 -4.91 -3.66 -12.23
C PRO A 145 -6.13 -3.22 -13.03
N LEU A 146 -6.53 -1.97 -12.87
CA LEU A 146 -7.59 -1.38 -13.70
C LEU A 146 -7.08 -1.21 -15.13
N SER A 147 -7.88 -1.64 -16.10
CA SER A 147 -7.60 -1.45 -17.52
C SER A 147 -8.79 -0.76 -18.19
N PRO A 148 -8.61 0.37 -18.86
CA PRO A 148 -7.36 1.15 -18.92
C PRO A 148 -6.94 1.66 -17.54
N ALA A 149 -5.65 1.95 -17.40
CA ALA A 149 -5.15 2.57 -16.15
C ALA A 149 -5.86 3.92 -15.92
N PRO A 150 -6.32 4.21 -14.70
CA PRO A 150 -7.02 5.46 -14.45
C PRO A 150 -6.10 6.66 -14.70
N SER A 151 -6.64 7.70 -15.35
CA SER A 151 -5.97 8.99 -15.48
C SER A 151 -5.93 9.71 -14.13
N GLY A 152 -4.90 10.54 -13.90
CA GLY A 152 -4.77 11.33 -12.69
C GLY A 152 -3.42 11.16 -11.98
N PRO A 153 -3.32 11.62 -10.72
CA PRO A 153 -2.08 11.55 -9.98
C PRO A 153 -1.60 10.13 -9.76
N ARG A 154 -0.30 9.93 -9.80
CA ARG A 154 0.38 8.66 -9.56
C ARG A 154 1.53 8.86 -8.57
N LEU A 155 1.84 7.83 -7.82
CA LEU A 155 3.06 7.73 -7.03
C LEU A 155 4.02 6.80 -7.77
N GLY A 156 5.03 7.37 -8.42
CA GLY A 156 6.16 6.63 -8.96
C GLY A 156 7.18 6.37 -7.86
N PHE A 157 7.85 5.23 -7.91
CA PHE A 157 8.93 4.92 -6.97
C PHE A 157 10.00 4.05 -7.62
N LEU A 158 11.21 4.20 -7.10
CA LEU A 158 12.37 3.35 -7.36
C LEU A 158 13.07 3.05 -6.05
N GLY A 159 13.25 1.77 -5.74
CA GLY A 159 13.95 1.31 -4.55
C GLY A 159 15.15 0.45 -4.92
N TRP A 160 16.25 0.66 -4.21
CA TRP A 160 17.44 -0.18 -4.22
C TRP A 160 17.66 -0.79 -2.84
N GLU A 161 17.74 -2.10 -2.79
CA GLU A 161 18.30 -2.80 -1.66
C GLU A 161 19.80 -2.84 -1.85
N ILE A 162 20.55 -2.28 -0.90
CA ILE A 162 22.00 -2.02 -1.07
C ILE A 162 22.80 -2.58 0.09
N ASP A 163 24.02 -3.00 -0.25
CA ASP A 163 25.11 -3.25 0.68
C ASP A 163 26.15 -2.14 0.59
N SER A 164 26.45 -1.50 1.72
CA SER A 164 27.53 -0.53 1.86
C SER A 164 28.81 -1.23 2.34
N ASP A 165 29.96 -0.77 1.87
CA ASP A 165 31.28 -1.22 2.32
C ASP A 165 31.65 -0.67 3.70
N THR A 166 30.94 0.34 4.19
CA THR A 166 31.13 0.97 5.50
C THR A 166 29.86 0.93 6.36
N ASP A 167 30.02 1.10 7.68
CA ASP A 167 28.90 1.25 8.61
C ASP A 167 28.27 2.64 8.44
N ALA A 168 27.22 2.72 7.63
CA ALA A 168 26.60 3.99 7.22
C ALA A 168 25.18 4.19 7.79
N PHE A 169 24.56 3.13 8.32
CA PHE A 169 23.16 3.17 8.72
C PHE A 169 22.98 2.85 10.20
N ASP A 170 21.98 3.49 10.83
CA ASP A 170 21.50 3.13 12.15
C ASP A 170 20.33 2.14 12.01
N PRO A 171 20.51 0.84 12.31
CA PRO A 171 19.46 -0.15 12.13
C PRO A 171 18.30 -0.02 13.13
N THR A 172 18.39 0.89 14.10
CA THR A 172 17.32 1.14 15.10
C THR A 172 16.32 2.19 14.66
N VAL A 173 16.61 2.96 13.60
CA VAL A 173 15.78 4.07 13.12
C VAL A 173 15.49 3.93 11.64
N ALA A 174 14.20 3.83 11.28
CA ALA A 174 13.78 3.94 9.88
C ALA A 174 13.58 5.41 9.49
N THR A 175 14.18 5.84 8.38
CA THR A 175 13.85 7.15 7.82
C THR A 175 12.55 7.04 7.02
N PHE A 176 11.49 7.64 7.57
CA PHE A 176 10.14 7.56 7.03
C PHE A 176 9.90 8.53 5.87
N MET A 177 10.47 9.72 5.94
CA MET A 177 10.46 10.72 4.87
C MET A 177 11.71 11.60 4.96
N ASP A 178 12.51 11.63 3.89
CA ASP A 178 13.71 12.46 3.79
C ASP A 178 13.63 13.34 2.54
N PHE A 179 13.41 14.62 2.76
CA PHE A 179 13.33 15.61 1.69
C PHE A 179 14.69 16.21 1.31
N ARG A 180 15.78 15.86 1.99
CA ARG A 180 17.14 16.33 1.64
C ARG A 180 17.59 15.87 0.24
N GLY A 181 17.01 14.75 -0.26
CA GLY A 181 17.19 14.27 -1.64
C GLY A 181 16.09 14.72 -2.61
N ARG A 182 15.21 15.65 -2.22
CA ARG A 182 14.10 16.08 -3.04
C ARG A 182 14.55 16.71 -4.36
N GLN A 183 13.93 16.30 -5.43
CA GLN A 183 14.16 16.90 -6.74
C GLN A 183 13.41 18.24 -6.86
N PRO A 184 14.08 19.35 -7.28
CA PRO A 184 13.46 20.67 -7.38
C PRO A 184 12.18 20.65 -8.23
N GLY A 185 11.16 21.38 -7.79
CA GLY A 185 9.87 21.48 -8.49
C GLY A 185 9.04 20.20 -8.47
N THR A 186 9.43 19.18 -7.70
CA THR A 186 8.69 17.92 -7.55
C THR A 186 8.20 17.71 -6.11
N VAL A 187 7.24 16.82 -5.94
CA VAL A 187 6.88 16.27 -4.64
C VAL A 187 7.55 14.89 -4.53
N SER A 188 8.82 14.89 -4.14
CA SER A 188 9.61 13.67 -3.98
C SER A 188 10.32 13.63 -2.63
N PHE A 189 10.57 12.43 -2.11
CA PHE A 189 11.30 12.19 -0.87
C PHE A 189 11.86 10.77 -0.88
N CYS A 190 12.81 10.51 0.01
CA CYS A 190 13.41 9.18 0.16
C CYS A 190 12.96 8.50 1.44
N TYR A 191 12.76 7.19 1.36
CA TYR A 191 12.76 6.26 2.49
C TYR A 191 14.17 5.67 2.64
N LEU A 192 14.59 5.41 3.89
CA LEU A 192 15.79 4.63 4.17
C LEU A 192 15.44 3.65 5.31
N LEU A 193 15.45 2.37 4.99
CA LEU A 193 14.98 1.29 5.84
C LEU A 193 16.14 0.32 6.13
N PRO A 194 16.99 0.62 7.11
CA PRO A 194 18.18 -0.16 7.39
C PRO A 194 17.85 -1.44 8.16
N THR A 195 18.37 -2.57 7.72
CA THR A 195 18.28 -3.84 8.46
C THR A 195 19.54 -4.13 9.24
N THR A 196 20.68 -3.57 8.80
CA THR A 196 21.98 -3.61 9.52
C THR A 196 22.69 -2.26 9.35
N ALA A 197 23.87 -2.11 9.96
CA ALA A 197 24.70 -0.92 9.75
C ALA A 197 25.18 -0.75 8.30
N ARG A 198 25.13 -1.81 7.48
CA ARG A 198 25.63 -1.84 6.09
C ARG A 198 24.56 -2.19 5.06
N HIS A 199 23.41 -2.70 5.46
CA HIS A 199 22.36 -3.15 4.56
C HIS A 199 21.09 -2.35 4.77
N ALA A 200 20.53 -1.79 3.69
CA ALA A 200 19.29 -1.02 3.72
C ALA A 200 18.50 -1.10 2.40
N LEU A 201 17.19 -1.00 2.48
CA LEU A 201 16.35 -0.58 1.37
C LEU A 201 16.31 0.95 1.34
N VAL A 202 16.70 1.55 0.21
CA VAL A 202 16.62 2.99 -0.03
C VAL A 202 15.70 3.21 -1.22
N GLU A 203 14.62 3.96 -1.02
CA GLU A 203 13.60 4.18 -2.04
C GLU A 203 13.31 5.66 -2.21
N ILE A 204 13.29 6.14 -3.44
CA ILE A 204 12.74 7.45 -3.79
C ILE A 204 11.31 7.30 -4.28
N ALA A 205 10.41 8.06 -3.68
CA ALA A 205 9.00 8.16 -4.06
C ALA A 205 8.69 9.55 -4.60
N MET A 206 7.91 9.62 -5.67
CA MET A 206 7.56 10.89 -6.33
C MET A 206 6.11 10.91 -6.75
N PHE A 207 5.40 11.95 -6.34
CA PHE A 207 4.05 12.23 -6.83
C PHE A 207 4.12 12.85 -8.23
N ASN A 208 3.46 12.23 -9.18
CA ASN A 208 3.42 12.65 -10.57
C ASN A 208 1.98 12.94 -11.02
N TRP A 209 1.80 14.04 -11.73
CA TRP A 209 0.55 14.40 -12.43
C TRP A 209 0.72 14.34 -13.96
N ARG A 210 1.93 14.04 -14.43
CA ARG A 210 2.33 13.89 -15.83
C ARG A 210 3.17 12.64 -15.97
N ASP A 211 3.32 12.12 -17.18
CA ASP A 211 4.12 10.91 -17.44
C ASP A 211 5.63 11.18 -17.46
N GLU A 212 6.04 12.46 -17.54
CA GLU A 212 7.44 12.88 -17.54
C GLU A 212 7.89 13.27 -16.12
N GLY A 213 9.11 12.87 -15.76
CA GLY A 213 9.73 13.18 -14.48
C GLY A 213 11.25 13.03 -14.54
N PRO A 214 11.98 13.40 -13.46
CA PRO A 214 13.42 13.19 -13.37
C PRO A 214 13.79 11.71 -13.41
N ASP A 215 15.04 11.43 -13.78
CA ASP A 215 15.59 10.07 -13.68
C ASP A 215 15.76 9.69 -12.21
N LEU A 216 14.94 8.77 -11.75
CA LEU A 216 14.96 8.32 -10.36
C LEU A 216 16.24 7.57 -9.99
N ASN A 217 16.95 6.94 -10.96
CA ASN A 217 18.23 6.28 -10.69
C ASN A 217 19.30 7.31 -10.34
N LEU A 218 19.37 8.41 -11.09
CA LEU A 218 20.30 9.50 -10.79
C LEU A 218 19.97 10.15 -9.45
N ALA A 219 18.68 10.44 -9.21
CA ALA A 219 18.22 11.04 -7.97
C ALA A 219 18.54 10.18 -6.74
N LEU A 220 18.37 8.86 -6.84
CA LEU A 220 18.65 7.92 -5.75
C LEU A 220 20.16 7.77 -5.51
N ALA A 221 20.96 7.73 -6.59
CA ALA A 221 22.41 7.71 -6.48
C ALA A 221 22.97 8.99 -5.84
N ASP A 222 22.41 10.15 -6.18
CA ASP A 222 22.79 11.43 -5.58
C ASP A 222 22.38 11.51 -4.10
N TYR A 223 21.22 10.99 -3.73
CA TYR A 223 20.80 10.86 -2.33
C TYR A 223 21.81 10.03 -1.52
N LEU A 224 22.21 8.87 -2.04
CA LEU A 224 23.20 8.00 -1.38
C LEU A 224 24.56 8.70 -1.20
N ARG A 225 25.02 9.44 -2.21
CA ARG A 225 26.30 10.18 -2.12
C ARG A 225 26.22 11.39 -1.21
N GLN A 226 25.23 12.26 -1.42
CA GLN A 226 25.20 13.59 -0.82
C GLN A 226 24.59 13.59 0.57
N VAL A 227 23.58 12.73 0.81
CA VAL A 227 22.84 12.68 2.08
C VAL A 227 23.34 11.57 2.97
N CYS A 228 23.54 10.35 2.43
CA CYS A 228 24.05 9.22 3.19
C CYS A 228 25.59 9.19 3.28
N GLY A 229 26.30 9.99 2.47
CA GLY A 229 27.77 10.06 2.49
C GLY A 229 28.47 8.82 1.93
N LEU A 230 27.77 7.98 1.16
CA LEU A 230 28.33 6.77 0.59
C LEU A 230 29.21 7.08 -0.62
N THR A 231 30.39 6.49 -0.65
CA THR A 231 31.32 6.55 -1.80
C THR A 231 31.20 5.32 -2.70
N ALA A 232 30.84 4.17 -2.12
CA ALA A 232 30.64 2.92 -2.83
C ALA A 232 29.49 2.11 -2.17
N TRP A 233 28.74 1.39 -3.00
CA TRP A 233 27.72 0.45 -2.59
C TRP A 233 27.47 -0.58 -3.70
N ALA A 234 26.96 -1.75 -3.34
CA ALA A 234 26.44 -2.74 -4.26
C ALA A 234 24.91 -2.74 -4.23
N VAL A 235 24.27 -2.70 -5.40
CA VAL A 235 22.81 -2.88 -5.49
C VAL A 235 22.51 -4.37 -5.54
N VAL A 236 21.88 -4.89 -4.49
CA VAL A 236 21.50 -6.30 -4.37
C VAL A 236 20.20 -6.58 -5.11
N ARG A 237 19.25 -5.68 -5.00
CA ARG A 237 17.92 -5.78 -5.63
C ARG A 237 17.39 -4.41 -6.02
N THR A 238 16.65 -4.37 -7.10
CA THR A 238 15.93 -3.16 -7.55
C THR A 238 14.45 -3.44 -7.62
N GLU A 239 13.65 -2.49 -7.15
CA GLU A 239 12.21 -2.48 -7.39
C GLU A 239 11.79 -1.12 -7.94
N ALA A 240 10.78 -1.14 -8.81
CA ALA A 240 10.20 0.07 -9.33
C ALA A 240 8.70 -0.13 -9.59
N GLY A 241 7.96 0.96 -9.54
CA GLY A 241 6.54 0.89 -9.81
C GLY A 241 5.88 2.26 -9.88
N SER A 242 4.59 2.20 -10.18
CA SER A 242 3.74 3.39 -10.23
C SER A 242 2.34 3.04 -9.75
N LEU A 243 1.88 3.70 -8.70
CA LEU A 243 0.59 3.48 -8.06
C LEU A 243 -0.39 4.58 -8.45
N PRO A 244 -1.60 4.26 -8.92
CA PRO A 244 -2.62 5.27 -9.23
C PRO A 244 -3.19 5.85 -7.92
N LEU A 245 -3.01 7.15 -7.70
CA LEU A 245 -3.53 7.84 -6.52
C LEU A 245 -4.98 8.32 -6.71
N VAL A 246 -5.75 7.53 -7.42
CA VAL A 246 -7.16 7.78 -7.67
C VAL A 246 -8.01 6.70 -7.02
N ARG A 247 -9.20 7.05 -6.58
CA ARG A 247 -10.16 6.06 -6.12
C ARG A 247 -10.75 5.32 -7.31
N PRO A 248 -10.63 4.00 -7.37
CA PRO A 248 -11.33 3.24 -8.41
C PRO A 248 -12.85 3.37 -8.24
N PRO A 249 -13.62 3.21 -9.31
CA PRO A 249 -15.06 3.07 -9.21
C PRO A 249 -15.40 1.94 -8.24
N THR A 250 -16.31 2.18 -7.30
CA THR A 250 -16.82 1.12 -6.43
C THR A 250 -17.66 0.17 -7.27
N GLY A 251 -17.38 -1.14 -7.20
CA GLY A 251 -18.20 -2.17 -7.81
C GLY A 251 -19.67 -2.07 -7.34
N ALA A 252 -20.57 -2.71 -8.08
CA ALA A 252 -21.98 -2.78 -7.71
C ALA A 252 -22.13 -3.38 -6.31
N ARG A 253 -22.92 -2.72 -5.45
CA ARG A 253 -23.24 -3.27 -4.13
C ARG A 253 -24.03 -4.56 -4.30
N GLY A 254 -23.56 -5.63 -3.66
CA GLY A 254 -24.24 -6.92 -3.70
C GLY A 254 -23.86 -7.82 -4.88
N GLY A 255 -22.95 -7.37 -5.76
CA GLY A 255 -22.51 -8.18 -6.90
C GLY A 255 -21.64 -9.37 -6.50
N ARG A 256 -21.57 -10.37 -7.38
CA ARG A 256 -20.77 -11.59 -7.21
C ARG A 256 -19.28 -11.37 -7.47
N VAL A 257 -18.92 -10.28 -8.14
CA VAL A 257 -17.55 -9.87 -8.38
C VAL A 257 -17.18 -8.76 -7.40
N VAL A 258 -16.25 -9.03 -6.51
CA VAL A 258 -15.82 -8.15 -5.42
C VAL A 258 -14.41 -7.65 -5.71
N PRO A 259 -14.20 -6.36 -5.96
CA PRO A 259 -12.85 -5.81 -6.14
C PRO A 259 -12.11 -5.78 -4.79
N ILE A 260 -10.87 -6.26 -4.79
CA ILE A 260 -9.98 -6.27 -3.62
C ILE A 260 -8.66 -5.55 -3.90
N GLY A 261 -7.84 -5.32 -2.88
CA GLY A 261 -6.55 -4.68 -3.02
C GLY A 261 -6.65 -3.25 -3.55
N VAL A 262 -5.72 -2.85 -4.42
CA VAL A 262 -5.72 -1.51 -5.04
C VAL A 262 -7.00 -1.30 -5.87
N ARG A 263 -7.43 -2.31 -6.61
CA ARG A 263 -8.69 -2.30 -7.35
C ARG A 263 -9.90 -2.08 -6.46
N GLY A 264 -9.87 -2.61 -5.23
CA GLY A 264 -10.91 -2.40 -4.20
C GLY A 264 -10.81 -1.07 -3.46
N GLY A 265 -9.91 -0.17 -3.88
CA GLY A 265 -9.73 1.15 -3.25
C GLY A 265 -8.96 1.11 -1.94
N MET A 266 -8.14 0.06 -1.70
CA MET A 266 -7.36 -0.07 -0.46
C MET A 266 -6.08 0.77 -0.48
N LEU A 267 -5.67 1.32 -1.60
CA LEU A 267 -4.61 2.32 -1.66
C LEU A 267 -5.12 3.66 -1.11
N LYS A 268 -4.37 4.29 -0.21
CA LYS A 268 -4.68 5.64 0.28
C LYS A 268 -4.15 6.68 -0.72
N PRO A 269 -5.01 7.48 -1.37
CA PRO A 269 -4.56 8.39 -2.43
C PRO A 269 -3.54 9.44 -1.98
N SER A 270 -3.63 9.93 -0.74
CA SER A 270 -2.72 10.96 -0.22
C SER A 270 -1.33 10.45 0.15
N THR A 271 -1.10 9.14 0.27
CA THR A 271 0.16 8.58 0.78
C THR A 271 0.70 7.41 -0.03
N GLY A 272 -0.12 6.71 -0.81
CA GLY A 272 0.27 5.47 -1.48
C GLY A 272 0.29 4.22 -0.58
N PHE A 273 0.03 4.35 0.72
CA PHE A 273 0.01 3.19 1.64
C PHE A 273 -1.24 2.33 1.44
N ALA A 274 -1.06 1.00 1.48
CA ALA A 274 -2.13 0.06 1.23
C ALA A 274 -2.15 -1.16 2.17
N VAL A 275 -1.00 -1.58 2.74
CA VAL A 275 -0.83 -2.89 3.39
C VAL A 275 -1.83 -3.10 4.53
N GLU A 276 -1.83 -2.23 5.54
CA GLU A 276 -2.71 -2.34 6.69
C GLU A 276 -4.20 -2.31 6.28
N ARG A 277 -4.53 -1.50 5.27
CA ARG A 277 -5.90 -1.41 4.73
C ARG A 277 -6.31 -2.66 3.98
N ILE A 278 -5.39 -3.29 3.26
CA ILE A 278 -5.61 -4.58 2.61
C ILE A 278 -5.85 -5.66 3.67
N GLN A 279 -5.00 -5.73 4.70
CA GLN A 279 -5.14 -6.71 5.77
C GLN A 279 -6.49 -6.59 6.49
N ARG A 280 -6.89 -5.39 6.88
CA ARG A 280 -8.21 -5.14 7.49
C ARG A 280 -9.37 -5.47 6.56
N HIS A 281 -9.24 -5.17 5.27
CA HIS A 281 -10.29 -5.45 4.28
C HIS A 281 -10.46 -6.94 4.03
N THR A 282 -9.37 -7.67 3.83
CA THR A 282 -9.42 -9.13 3.61
C THR A 282 -9.94 -9.86 4.84
N ALA A 283 -9.52 -9.45 6.05
CA ALA A 283 -10.07 -9.98 7.30
C ALA A 283 -11.57 -9.70 7.43
N ALA A 284 -12.02 -8.49 7.11
CA ALA A 284 -13.45 -8.15 7.13
C ALA A 284 -14.25 -8.97 6.11
N ILE A 285 -13.71 -9.21 4.91
CA ILE A 285 -14.33 -10.10 3.91
C ILE A 285 -14.50 -11.50 4.48
N ALA A 286 -13.43 -12.09 5.05
CA ALA A 286 -13.45 -13.44 5.59
C ALA A 286 -14.50 -13.57 6.73
N VAL A 287 -14.53 -12.62 7.67
CA VAL A 287 -15.52 -12.56 8.74
C VAL A 287 -16.95 -12.42 8.19
N CYS A 288 -17.16 -11.60 7.16
CA CYS A 288 -18.47 -11.45 6.54
C CYS A 288 -18.95 -12.72 5.84
N LEU A 289 -18.03 -13.39 5.14
CA LEU A 289 -18.33 -14.66 4.49
C LEU A 289 -18.69 -15.76 5.50
N ASP A 290 -17.94 -15.85 6.60
CA ASP A 290 -18.17 -16.81 7.67
C ASP A 290 -19.52 -16.54 8.39
N ARG A 291 -19.77 -15.28 8.75
CA ARG A 291 -20.92 -14.90 9.58
C ARG A 291 -22.23 -14.74 8.81
N TYR A 292 -22.16 -14.21 7.58
CA TYR A 292 -23.34 -13.82 6.80
C TYR A 292 -23.48 -14.58 5.48
N GLY A 293 -22.47 -15.37 5.07
CA GLY A 293 -22.45 -16.07 3.80
C GLY A 293 -22.24 -15.15 2.58
N HIS A 294 -21.90 -13.86 2.79
CA HIS A 294 -21.62 -12.89 1.71
C HIS A 294 -20.61 -11.83 2.16
N PRO A 295 -19.81 -11.24 1.25
CA PRO A 295 -18.69 -10.33 1.59
C PRO A 295 -19.11 -8.86 1.78
N HIS A 296 -20.40 -8.51 1.76
CA HIS A 296 -20.89 -7.14 1.61
C HIS A 296 -21.21 -6.40 2.91
N ALA A 297 -21.17 -7.06 4.08
CA ALA A 297 -21.48 -6.44 5.36
C ALA A 297 -20.32 -5.60 5.96
N ILE A 298 -19.46 -5.08 5.09
CA ILE A 298 -18.31 -4.24 5.48
C ILE A 298 -18.79 -2.79 5.58
N ALA A 299 -18.46 -2.12 6.69
CA ALA A 299 -18.80 -0.73 6.90
C ALA A 299 -18.20 0.18 5.81
N ALA A 300 -19.01 1.08 5.29
CA ALA A 300 -18.56 2.04 4.30
C ALA A 300 -17.56 3.02 4.93
N ARG A 301 -16.49 3.35 4.20
CA ARG A 301 -15.51 4.34 4.64
C ARG A 301 -16.12 5.75 4.65
N HIS A 302 -15.74 6.56 5.62
CA HIS A 302 -16.25 7.91 5.75
C HIS A 302 -15.84 8.81 4.57
N ARG A 303 -16.81 9.51 4.00
CA ARG A 303 -16.61 10.42 2.84
C ARG A 303 -15.63 11.56 3.15
N ARG A 304 -15.47 11.94 4.43
CA ARG A 304 -14.55 13.01 4.85
C ARG A 304 -13.09 12.67 4.52
N HIS A 305 -12.67 11.41 4.68
CA HIS A 305 -11.29 11.00 4.38
C HIS A 305 -10.98 11.12 2.88
N ALA A 306 -11.94 10.76 2.02
CA ALA A 306 -11.79 10.96 0.58
C ALA A 306 -11.69 12.45 0.20
N TRP A 307 -12.38 13.30 0.93
CA TRP A 307 -12.29 14.74 0.74
C TRP A 307 -10.93 15.27 1.20
N LEU A 308 -10.43 14.84 2.35
CA LEU A 308 -9.10 15.22 2.86
C LEU A 308 -7.98 14.77 1.90
N ASP A 309 -8.03 13.53 1.39
CA ASP A 309 -7.07 13.03 0.39
C ASP A 309 -7.06 13.93 -0.86
N ARG A 310 -8.26 14.29 -1.37
CA ARG A 310 -8.37 15.15 -2.55
C ARG A 310 -7.82 16.55 -2.31
N VAL A 311 -8.12 17.15 -1.16
CA VAL A 311 -7.62 18.49 -0.80
C VAL A 311 -6.10 18.46 -0.70
N PHE A 312 -5.52 17.44 -0.07
CA PHE A 312 -4.08 17.30 0.05
C PHE A 312 -3.39 17.15 -1.31
N LEU A 313 -3.88 16.26 -2.18
CA LEU A 313 -3.33 16.08 -3.53
C LEU A 313 -3.45 17.36 -4.38
N GLU A 314 -4.54 18.13 -4.24
CA GLU A 314 -4.70 19.39 -4.95
C GLU A 314 -3.73 20.48 -4.44
N VAL A 315 -3.41 20.49 -3.14
CA VAL A 315 -2.36 21.38 -2.59
C VAL A 315 -1.01 21.02 -3.19
N LEU A 316 -0.61 19.75 -3.15
CA LEU A 316 0.67 19.30 -3.69
C LEU A 316 0.82 19.55 -5.20
N ARG A 317 -0.27 19.37 -5.97
CA ARG A 317 -0.27 19.62 -7.41
C ARG A 317 0.01 21.08 -7.76
N ARG A 318 -0.48 22.02 -6.94
CA ARG A 318 -0.36 23.47 -7.19
C ARG A 318 0.93 24.07 -6.71
N ASP A 319 1.39 23.58 -5.61
CA ASP A 319 2.57 24.08 -4.90
C ASP A 319 3.38 22.88 -4.39
N PRO A 320 4.19 22.26 -5.27
CA PRO A 320 5.02 21.12 -4.87
C PRO A 320 5.98 21.44 -3.72
N ASP A 321 6.44 22.68 -3.61
CA ASP A 321 7.43 23.09 -2.63
C ASP A 321 6.88 23.16 -1.21
N ILE A 322 5.55 23.29 -1.06
CA ILE A 322 4.91 23.35 0.26
C ILE A 322 4.99 22.01 1.01
N VAL A 323 5.25 20.89 0.32
CA VAL A 323 5.23 19.55 0.92
C VAL A 323 6.15 19.45 2.13
N GLU A 324 7.34 20.04 2.03
CA GLU A 324 8.31 20.00 3.12
C GLU A 324 7.82 20.73 4.37
N ASP A 325 7.25 21.94 4.22
CA ASP A 325 6.67 22.69 5.37
C ASP A 325 5.48 21.93 5.97
N VAL A 326 4.64 21.34 5.13
CA VAL A 326 3.50 20.51 5.59
C VAL A 326 3.99 19.33 6.41
N ILE A 327 4.94 18.56 5.91
CA ILE A 327 5.47 17.38 6.60
C ILE A 327 6.27 17.78 7.85
N ALA A 328 7.11 18.81 7.77
CA ALA A 328 7.81 19.33 8.92
C ALA A 328 6.85 19.70 10.06
N ARG A 329 5.80 20.48 9.77
CA ARG A 329 4.78 20.85 10.78
C ARG A 329 4.00 19.65 11.28
N LEU A 330 3.65 18.72 10.39
CA LEU A 330 2.90 17.54 10.75
C LEU A 330 3.64 16.72 11.84
N PHE A 331 4.93 16.51 11.67
CA PHE A 331 5.72 15.68 12.57
C PHE A 331 6.43 16.44 13.70
N THR A 332 6.62 17.76 13.63
CA THR A 332 7.20 18.54 14.72
C THR A 332 6.16 19.10 15.68
N ARG A 333 4.91 19.29 15.25
CA ARG A 333 3.83 19.85 16.06
C ARG A 333 2.84 18.81 16.58
N ASN A 334 2.97 17.56 16.14
CA ASN A 334 2.13 16.46 16.58
C ASN A 334 3.00 15.24 16.91
N SER A 335 2.53 14.39 17.81
CA SER A 335 3.20 13.11 18.06
C SER A 335 3.05 12.19 16.84
N ALA A 336 4.08 11.39 16.55
CA ALA A 336 4.03 10.43 15.45
C ALA A 336 2.80 9.48 15.54
N PRO A 337 2.42 8.94 16.72
CA PRO A 337 1.21 8.14 16.84
C PRO A 337 -0.08 8.88 16.46
N ALA A 338 -0.17 10.19 16.71
CA ALA A 338 -1.35 10.96 16.29
C ALA A 338 -1.40 11.12 14.77
N VAL A 339 -0.25 11.36 14.14
CA VAL A 339 -0.13 11.44 12.67
C VAL A 339 -0.47 10.09 12.03
N LEU A 340 0.11 8.99 12.52
CA LEU A 340 -0.14 7.66 11.97
C LEU A 340 -1.61 7.26 12.10
N ARG A 341 -2.25 7.55 13.24
CA ARG A 341 -3.70 7.34 13.43
C ARG A 341 -4.53 8.11 12.41
N PHE A 342 -4.16 9.36 12.12
CA PHE A 342 -4.82 10.17 11.10
C PHE A 342 -4.63 9.56 9.70
N LEU A 343 -3.43 9.11 9.36
CA LEU A 343 -3.13 8.46 8.08
C LEU A 343 -3.87 7.11 7.93
N ASP A 344 -4.12 6.39 9.04
CA ASP A 344 -4.94 5.16 9.06
C ASP A 344 -6.45 5.40 8.95
N GLU A 345 -6.90 6.66 9.02
CA GLU A 345 -8.32 7.03 9.09
C GLU A 345 -9.05 6.53 10.37
N ASP A 346 -8.28 6.26 11.43
CA ASP A 346 -8.77 5.84 12.75
C ASP A 346 -8.96 7.02 13.72
N SER A 347 -8.77 8.25 13.25
CA SER A 347 -8.99 9.48 14.01
C SER A 347 -10.44 9.94 13.93
N ASN A 348 -10.92 10.58 15.00
CA ASN A 348 -12.20 11.26 15.00
C ASN A 348 -12.06 12.71 14.47
N ALA A 349 -13.19 13.36 14.17
CA ALA A 349 -13.20 14.69 13.58
C ALA A 349 -12.47 15.76 14.44
N VAL A 350 -12.49 15.64 15.77
CA VAL A 350 -11.81 16.58 16.67
C VAL A 350 -10.29 16.40 16.58
N GLN A 351 -9.82 15.16 16.53
CA GLN A 351 -8.40 14.85 16.37
C GLN A 351 -7.89 15.31 15.00
N GLU A 352 -8.66 15.08 13.95
CA GLU A 352 -8.38 15.56 12.59
C GLU A 352 -8.29 17.08 12.54
N ALA A 353 -9.26 17.78 13.12
CA ALA A 353 -9.26 19.24 13.17
C ALA A 353 -8.05 19.82 13.90
N ARG A 354 -7.66 19.23 15.04
CA ARG A 354 -6.45 19.63 15.80
C ARG A 354 -5.19 19.46 14.96
N LEU A 355 -5.06 18.33 14.28
CA LEU A 355 -3.90 18.04 13.44
C LEU A 355 -3.86 19.00 12.23
N VAL A 356 -4.97 19.16 11.51
CA VAL A 356 -5.07 20.07 10.37
C VAL A 356 -4.79 21.52 10.76
N ALA A 357 -5.17 21.96 11.98
CA ALA A 357 -4.88 23.31 12.48
C ALA A 357 -3.37 23.58 12.66
N THR A 358 -2.52 22.55 12.68
CA THR A 358 -1.05 22.72 12.72
C THR A 358 -0.43 22.97 11.35
N LEU A 359 -1.17 22.75 10.27
CA LEU A 359 -0.72 22.89 8.88
C LEU A 359 -0.86 24.35 8.37
N PRO A 360 -0.21 24.69 7.26
CA PRO A 360 -0.40 26.01 6.63
C PRO A 360 -1.84 26.20 6.14
N VAL A 361 -2.60 27.08 6.77
CA VAL A 361 -4.06 27.21 6.53
C VAL A 361 -4.39 27.65 5.11
N SER A 362 -3.68 28.65 4.58
CA SER A 362 -4.03 29.34 3.34
C SER A 362 -4.06 28.44 2.08
N PRO A 363 -3.08 27.54 1.83
CA PRO A 363 -3.12 26.62 0.70
C PRO A 363 -4.26 25.61 0.80
N PHE A 364 -4.48 25.04 2.00
CA PHE A 364 -5.54 24.07 2.23
C PHE A 364 -6.93 24.67 2.10
N LEU A 365 -7.15 25.90 2.61
CA LEU A 365 -8.42 26.58 2.47
C LEU A 365 -8.74 26.87 1.00
N ARG A 366 -7.77 27.35 0.22
CA ARG A 366 -7.94 27.57 -1.22
C ARG A 366 -8.27 26.29 -1.99
N ALA A 367 -7.63 25.16 -1.63
CA ALA A 367 -7.91 23.88 -2.25
C ALA A 367 -9.29 23.33 -1.84
N ALA A 368 -9.69 23.50 -0.58
CA ALA A 368 -10.95 23.02 -0.03
C ALA A 368 -12.19 23.73 -0.63
N LEU A 369 -12.08 25.05 -0.90
CA LEU A 369 -13.16 25.87 -1.45
C LEU A 369 -13.42 25.65 -2.94
N ARG A 370 -12.49 25.03 -3.66
CA ARG A 370 -12.68 24.76 -5.09
C ARG A 370 -13.49 23.49 -5.30
N ARG A 371 -14.66 23.64 -5.90
CA ARG A 371 -15.37 22.53 -6.53
C ARG A 371 -14.53 22.07 -7.71
N THR A 372 -14.12 20.81 -7.73
CA THR A 372 -13.57 20.20 -8.94
C THR A 372 -14.68 20.17 -9.99
N SER A 373 -14.53 20.95 -11.04
CA SER A 373 -15.23 20.75 -12.31
C SER A 373 -14.80 19.46 -12.93
#